data_fb36f80dc9b7ef7e6919c4f666335609
#
_entry.id   fb36f80dc9b7ef7e6919c4f666335609
#
_cell.length_a   1.000
_cell.length_b   1.000
_cell.length_c   1.000
_cell.angle_alpha   90.00
_cell.angle_beta   90.00
_cell.angle_gamma   90.00
#
_symmetry.space_group_name_H-M   'P 1'
#
loop_
_entity.id
_entity.type
_entity.pdbx_description
1 polymer ?
#
loop_
_entity_poly.entity_id
_entity_poly.type
_entity_poly.pdbx_seq_one_letter_code
_entity_poly.pdbx_strand_id
1 'polypeptide(L)'
;MKKKLILTASIVCICACNTYAKTNNIYHKGWIDFNKNGVMDVFENPKAPIEERIKDLLRQMTVEEKTCQMATLYGSGRVLNDSLPTEKWKQEIWKDGIANIDEQLNGLGRGRRAYPHLIYPFSNHAKAINTIQRWFVENTRLGIPVDFSNEGIHGLNHQKATPLPAPIGIGSTWNRQLVRQAGDIIGKEA
;
A
#
# COMPACT_ATOMS: atom_id res chain seq x y z
N MET A 1 51.51 -14.48 -58.38
CA MET A 1 51.45 -14.25 -56.92
C MET A 1 50.01 -14.18 -56.48
N LYS A 2 49.46 -15.25 -55.88
CA LYS A 2 48.09 -15.32 -55.36
C LYS A 2 48.11 -15.04 -53.86
N LYS A 3 47.57 -13.92 -53.40
CA LYS A 3 47.41 -13.61 -51.96
C LYS A 3 46.19 -14.38 -51.44
N LYS A 4 46.42 -15.28 -50.50
CA LYS A 4 45.39 -15.96 -49.71
C LYS A 4 44.88 -14.99 -48.62
N LEU A 5 43.60 -14.66 -48.66
CA LEU A 5 42.92 -13.92 -47.61
C LEU A 5 42.46 -14.91 -46.54
N ILE A 6 43.02 -14.80 -45.35
CA ILE A 6 42.60 -15.61 -44.19
C ILE A 6 41.50 -14.82 -43.47
N LEU A 7 40.27 -15.35 -43.53
CA LEU A 7 39.11 -14.81 -42.83
C LEU A 7 39.06 -15.46 -41.44
N THR A 8 39.43 -14.73 -40.41
CA THR A 8 39.25 -15.14 -39.01
C THR A 8 37.85 -14.84 -38.58
N ALA A 9 37.00 -15.86 -38.44
CA ALA A 9 35.69 -15.75 -37.88
C ALA A 9 35.79 -15.73 -36.35
N SER A 10 35.59 -14.58 -35.75
CA SER A 10 35.43 -14.46 -34.30
C SER A 10 34.02 -14.91 -33.89
N ILE A 11 33.93 -16.06 -33.25
CA ILE A 11 32.70 -16.54 -32.63
C ILE A 11 32.50 -15.75 -31.33
N VAL A 12 31.62 -14.78 -31.34
CA VAL A 12 31.12 -14.12 -30.14
C VAL A 12 30.12 -15.04 -29.49
N CYS A 13 30.52 -15.71 -28.43
CA CYS A 13 29.63 -16.51 -27.59
C CYS A 13 28.81 -15.56 -26.74
N ILE A 14 27.57 -15.22 -27.20
CA ILE A 14 26.61 -14.50 -26.40
C ILE A 14 26.02 -15.50 -25.39
N CYS A 15 26.62 -15.54 -24.18
CA CYS A 15 25.97 -16.16 -23.05
C CYS A 15 24.71 -15.34 -22.73
N ALA A 16 23.56 -15.76 -23.25
CA ALA A 16 22.27 -15.32 -22.77
C ALA A 16 22.12 -15.83 -21.34
N CYS A 17 22.52 -15.03 -20.36
CA CYS A 17 22.10 -15.24 -18.99
C CYS A 17 20.58 -15.04 -18.95
N ASN A 18 19.84 -16.13 -19.10
CA ASN A 18 18.45 -16.21 -18.67
C ASN A 18 18.45 -16.10 -17.15
N THR A 19 18.47 -14.88 -16.65
CA THR A 19 18.04 -14.60 -15.28
C THR A 19 16.54 -14.81 -15.24
N TYR A 20 16.12 -16.05 -15.04
CA TYR A 20 14.83 -16.31 -14.43
C TYR A 20 14.86 -15.56 -13.10
N ALA A 21 14.16 -14.47 -13.02
CA ALA A 21 13.88 -13.82 -11.75
C ALA A 21 13.15 -14.87 -10.90
N LYS A 22 13.93 -15.49 -9.99
CA LYS A 22 13.39 -16.36 -8.97
C LYS A 22 12.48 -15.43 -8.18
N THR A 23 11.16 -15.59 -8.30
CA THR A 23 10.21 -14.91 -7.43
C THR A 23 10.50 -15.42 -6.03
N ASN A 24 11.39 -14.73 -5.31
CA ASN A 24 11.67 -15.06 -3.93
C ASN A 24 10.34 -14.88 -3.20
N ASN A 25 9.84 -15.97 -2.63
CA ASN A 25 8.66 -15.90 -1.77
C ASN A 25 9.06 -15.07 -0.54
N ILE A 26 8.55 -13.85 -0.46
CA ILE A 26 8.83 -12.95 0.68
C ILE A 26 8.06 -13.36 1.95
N TYR A 27 7.07 -14.24 1.82
CA TYR A 27 6.25 -14.67 2.95
C TYR A 27 6.83 -15.94 3.57
N HIS A 28 7.43 -15.80 4.74
CA HIS A 28 8.01 -16.89 5.52
C HIS A 28 7.12 -17.27 6.70
N LYS A 29 7.39 -18.41 7.34
CA LYS A 29 6.66 -18.83 8.53
C LYS A 29 6.97 -17.87 9.70
N GLY A 30 6.03 -16.98 9.98
CA GLY A 30 6.11 -16.06 11.12
C GLY A 30 6.82 -14.74 10.87
N TRP A 31 7.22 -14.44 9.63
CA TRP A 31 7.79 -13.14 9.25
C TRP A 31 7.64 -12.89 7.74
N ILE A 32 7.84 -11.65 7.35
CA ILE A 32 7.82 -11.22 5.94
C ILE A 32 9.17 -10.56 5.64
N ASP A 33 9.81 -10.99 4.53
CA ASP A 33 11.02 -10.38 3.98
C ASP A 33 10.63 -9.13 3.20
N PHE A 34 10.44 -8.03 3.92
CA PHE A 34 9.92 -6.79 3.34
C PHE A 34 10.89 -6.16 2.36
N ASN A 35 12.19 -6.22 2.62
CA ASN A 35 13.22 -5.64 1.75
C ASN A 35 13.76 -6.62 0.69
N LYS A 36 13.25 -7.86 0.64
CA LYS A 36 13.53 -8.90 -0.36
C LYS A 36 15.00 -9.32 -0.42
N ASN A 37 15.71 -9.22 0.72
CA ASN A 37 17.13 -9.59 0.80
C ASN A 37 17.35 -11.07 1.15
N GLY A 38 16.30 -11.79 1.53
CA GLY A 38 16.33 -13.21 1.88
C GLY A 38 16.77 -13.51 3.31
N VAL A 39 16.95 -12.48 4.15
CA VAL A 39 17.40 -12.58 5.54
C VAL A 39 16.41 -11.85 6.44
N MET A 40 16.09 -12.41 7.61
CA MET A 40 15.26 -11.71 8.59
C MET A 40 16.05 -10.58 9.26
N ASP A 41 15.80 -9.35 8.85
CA ASP A 41 16.34 -8.16 9.49
C ASP A 41 15.65 -7.89 10.84
N VAL A 42 16.23 -6.99 11.65
CA VAL A 42 15.65 -6.67 12.97
C VAL A 42 14.26 -6.07 12.82
N PHE A 43 14.04 -5.20 11.83
CA PHE A 43 12.73 -4.58 11.63
C PHE A 43 11.65 -5.58 11.20
N GLU A 44 12.03 -6.69 10.59
CA GLU A 44 11.15 -7.77 10.13
C GLU A 44 10.84 -8.79 11.22
N ASN A 45 11.64 -8.82 12.27
CA ASN A 45 11.47 -9.77 13.36
C ASN A 45 10.35 -9.33 14.31
N PRO A 46 9.17 -10.01 14.31
CA PRO A 46 8.05 -9.63 15.16
C PRO A 46 8.32 -9.81 16.67
N LYS A 47 9.39 -10.52 17.03
CA LYS A 47 9.78 -10.74 18.44
C LYS A 47 10.79 -9.70 18.93
N ALA A 48 11.39 -8.92 18.05
CA ALA A 48 12.32 -7.87 18.46
C ALA A 48 11.55 -6.69 19.09
N PRO A 49 12.17 -5.97 20.06
CA PRO A 49 11.59 -4.76 20.63
C PRO A 49 11.25 -3.73 19.57
N ILE A 50 10.09 -3.07 19.71
CA ILE A 50 9.60 -2.12 18.70
C ILE A 50 10.60 -1.01 18.40
N GLU A 51 11.30 -0.49 19.42
CA GLU A 51 12.30 0.56 19.28
C GLU A 51 13.51 0.12 18.42
N GLU A 52 13.91 -1.13 18.56
CA GLU A 52 15.01 -1.69 17.76
C GLU A 52 14.57 -1.88 16.30
N ARG A 53 13.35 -2.34 16.09
CA ARG A 53 12.76 -2.49 14.77
C ARG A 53 12.67 -1.13 14.04
N ILE A 54 12.20 -0.09 14.74
CA ILE A 54 12.11 1.26 14.20
C ILE A 54 13.50 1.79 13.85
N LYS A 55 14.48 1.65 14.73
CA LYS A 55 15.86 2.09 14.50
C LYS A 55 16.48 1.40 13.28
N ASP A 56 16.23 0.13 13.14
CA ASP A 56 16.75 -0.66 12.03
C ASP A 56 16.13 -0.22 10.70
N LEU A 57 14.82 -0.10 10.64
CA LEU A 57 14.11 0.39 9.45
C LEU A 57 14.57 1.79 9.06
N LEU A 58 14.64 2.73 10.01
CA LEU A 58 15.07 4.12 9.76
C LEU A 58 16.51 4.21 9.21
N ARG A 59 17.40 3.30 9.60
CA ARG A 59 18.76 3.24 9.03
C ARG A 59 18.77 2.80 7.58
N GLN A 60 17.83 1.96 7.18
CA GLN A 60 17.72 1.44 5.83
C GLN A 60 16.99 2.40 4.87
N MET A 61 16.16 3.30 5.39
CA MET A 61 15.38 4.25 4.60
C MET A 61 16.21 5.37 3.99
N THR A 62 15.92 5.69 2.72
CA THR A 62 16.40 6.91 2.06
C THR A 62 15.67 8.14 2.60
N VAL A 63 16.12 9.34 2.22
CA VAL A 63 15.44 10.60 2.58
C VAL A 63 14.06 10.67 1.93
N GLU A 64 13.96 10.24 0.67
CA GLU A 64 12.71 10.19 -0.10
C GLU A 64 11.70 9.27 0.59
N GLU A 65 12.11 8.06 0.97
CA GLU A 65 11.24 7.13 1.68
C GLU A 65 10.78 7.68 3.04
N LYS A 66 11.67 8.34 3.78
CA LYS A 66 11.30 9.01 5.05
C LYS A 66 10.29 10.13 4.81
N THR A 67 10.46 10.91 3.75
CA THR A 67 9.53 11.98 3.38
C THR A 67 8.17 11.41 3.00
N CYS A 68 8.14 10.32 2.21
CA CYS A 68 6.91 9.63 1.85
C CYS A 68 6.16 9.08 3.07
N GLN A 69 6.88 8.64 4.11
CA GLN A 69 6.26 8.19 5.37
C GLN A 69 5.69 9.33 6.24
N MET A 70 5.77 10.57 5.80
CA MET A 70 5.09 11.72 6.41
C MET A 70 3.91 12.23 5.56
N ALA A 71 3.61 11.56 4.45
CA ALA A 71 2.60 12.00 3.49
C ALA A 71 1.34 11.15 3.55
N THR A 72 0.19 11.80 3.42
CA THR A 72 -1.12 11.18 3.22
C THR A 72 -1.64 11.49 1.84
N LEU A 73 -2.19 10.49 1.16
CA LEU A 73 -2.88 10.66 -0.10
C LEU A 73 -4.39 10.49 0.06
N TYR A 74 -5.13 11.44 -0.47
CA TYR A 74 -6.58 11.31 -0.59
C TYR A 74 -6.92 10.32 -1.72
N GLY A 75 -7.49 9.17 -1.37
CA GLY A 75 -7.38 7.94 -2.16
C GLY A 75 -8.22 7.82 -3.42
N SER A 76 -9.45 8.30 -3.42
CA SER A 76 -10.42 7.75 -4.37
C SER A 76 -10.28 8.18 -5.83
N GLY A 77 -9.80 9.35 -6.13
CA GLY A 77 -9.83 9.87 -7.50
C GLY A 77 -8.51 9.75 -8.26
N ARG A 78 -7.41 9.60 -7.55
CA ARG A 78 -6.06 9.57 -8.13
C ARG A 78 -5.50 8.16 -8.28
N VAL A 79 -5.93 7.28 -7.38
CA VAL A 79 -5.40 5.91 -7.25
C VAL A 79 -6.15 4.91 -8.10
N LEU A 80 -7.44 5.13 -8.29
CA LEU A 80 -8.38 4.21 -8.91
C LEU A 80 -8.96 4.80 -10.19
N ASN A 81 -8.26 4.71 -11.31
CA ASN A 81 -8.87 5.02 -12.60
C ASN A 81 -9.51 3.78 -13.22
N ASP A 82 -8.69 2.85 -13.70
CA ASP A 82 -9.16 1.70 -14.46
C ASP A 82 -8.83 0.37 -13.80
N SER A 83 -7.74 0.32 -13.06
CA SER A 83 -7.25 -0.87 -12.37
C SER A 83 -6.58 -0.48 -11.05
N LEU A 84 -6.43 -1.46 -10.16
CA LEU A 84 -5.79 -1.30 -8.87
C LEU A 84 -4.47 -2.05 -8.83
N PRO A 85 -3.39 -1.35 -8.57
CA PRO A 85 -3.10 0.07 -8.71
C PRO A 85 -2.85 0.45 -10.17
N THR A 86 -3.03 1.72 -10.55
CA THR A 86 -2.74 2.18 -11.91
C THR A 86 -1.24 2.23 -12.17
N GLU A 87 -0.81 1.98 -13.42
CA GLU A 87 0.62 2.02 -13.77
C GLU A 87 1.23 3.41 -13.52
N LYS A 88 0.45 4.45 -13.73
CA LYS A 88 0.93 5.83 -13.51
C LYS A 88 1.34 6.09 -12.07
N TRP A 89 0.51 5.76 -11.09
CA TRP A 89 0.85 6.04 -9.71
C TRP A 89 1.87 5.07 -9.11
N LYS A 90 1.99 3.85 -9.64
CA LYS A 90 3.09 2.96 -9.29
C LYS A 90 4.46 3.58 -9.57
N GLN A 91 4.59 4.28 -10.69
CA GLN A 91 5.86 4.84 -11.15
C GLN A 91 6.16 6.23 -10.61
N GLU A 92 5.15 7.10 -10.52
CA GLU A 92 5.35 8.51 -10.24
C GLU A 92 5.20 8.90 -8.77
N ILE A 93 4.23 8.31 -8.08
CA ILE A 93 3.82 8.79 -6.77
C ILE A 93 4.30 7.87 -5.65
N TRP A 94 4.36 6.56 -5.91
CA TRP A 94 4.36 5.57 -4.85
C TRP A 94 5.57 4.63 -4.85
N LYS A 95 6.51 4.82 -5.76
CA LYS A 95 7.73 4.00 -5.87
C LYS A 95 8.52 3.94 -4.54
N ASP A 96 8.49 5.01 -3.76
CA ASP A 96 9.19 5.13 -2.49
C ASP A 96 8.27 4.86 -1.28
N GLY A 97 7.05 4.39 -1.54
CA GLY A 97 6.02 4.17 -0.52
C GLY A 97 5.21 5.41 -0.19
N ILE A 98 4.31 5.28 0.77
CA ILE A 98 3.54 6.38 1.37
C ILE A 98 3.05 5.94 2.76
N ALA A 99 2.90 6.88 3.70
CA ALA A 99 2.46 6.55 5.05
C ALA A 99 1.00 6.10 5.08
N ASN A 100 0.13 6.86 4.45
CA ASN A 100 -1.31 6.71 4.62
C ASN A 100 -2.07 7.01 3.34
N ILE A 101 -3.15 6.27 3.13
CA ILE A 101 -4.16 6.55 2.12
C ILE A 101 -5.48 6.82 2.84
N ASP A 102 -5.88 8.06 2.82
CA ASP A 102 -7.12 8.49 3.44
C ASP A 102 -8.32 8.30 2.52
N GLU A 103 -9.43 7.94 3.11
CA GLU A 103 -10.71 7.74 2.41
C GLU A 103 -10.63 6.81 1.20
N GLN A 104 -9.79 5.78 1.27
CA GLN A 104 -9.72 4.78 0.23
C GLN A 104 -11.05 4.03 0.11
N LEU A 105 -11.61 4.02 -1.10
CA LEU A 105 -12.90 3.43 -1.44
C LEU A 105 -14.13 4.09 -0.80
N ASN A 106 -13.97 5.18 -0.06
CA ASN A 106 -15.09 5.95 0.47
C ASN A 106 -15.90 6.56 -0.67
N GLY A 107 -17.20 6.45 -0.57
CA GLY A 107 -18.10 7.12 -1.49
C GLY A 107 -17.88 6.81 -2.97
N LEU A 108 -17.23 5.70 -3.32
CA LEU A 108 -17.02 5.27 -4.71
C LEU A 108 -18.34 5.13 -5.49
N GLY A 109 -19.47 5.07 -4.81
CA GLY A 109 -20.81 5.11 -5.40
C GLY A 109 -21.37 6.51 -5.59
N ARG A 110 -20.67 7.56 -5.11
CA ARG A 110 -21.16 8.93 -5.17
C ARG A 110 -20.44 9.72 -6.25
N GLY A 111 -21.19 10.21 -7.25
CA GLY A 111 -20.69 11.12 -8.27
C GLY A 111 -20.35 10.49 -9.61
N ARG A 112 -19.78 11.30 -10.53
CA ARG A 112 -19.56 10.95 -11.94
C ARG A 112 -18.52 9.84 -12.20
N ARG A 113 -17.83 9.38 -11.18
CA ARG A 113 -16.76 8.36 -11.26
C ARG A 113 -17.02 7.20 -10.33
N ALA A 114 -18.23 6.65 -10.38
CA ALA A 114 -18.50 5.39 -9.71
C ALA A 114 -17.70 4.25 -10.35
N TYR A 115 -17.10 3.39 -9.50
CA TYR A 115 -16.44 2.17 -9.93
C TYR A 115 -17.25 0.96 -9.45
N PRO A 116 -18.34 0.57 -10.14
CA PRO A 116 -19.26 -0.45 -9.68
C PRO A 116 -18.57 -1.77 -9.34
N HIS A 117 -17.56 -2.15 -10.12
CA HIS A 117 -16.80 -3.39 -9.92
C HIS A 117 -15.95 -3.39 -8.63
N LEU A 118 -15.66 -2.22 -8.04
CA LEU A 118 -14.96 -2.09 -6.76
C LEU A 118 -15.91 -1.96 -5.58
N ILE A 119 -17.18 -1.65 -5.84
CA ILE A 119 -18.20 -1.41 -4.83
C ILE A 119 -19.02 -2.66 -4.54
N TYR A 120 -19.38 -3.39 -5.56
CA TYR A 120 -20.30 -4.52 -5.43
C TYR A 120 -19.71 -5.82 -5.98
N PRO A 121 -19.87 -6.93 -5.27
CA PRO A 121 -20.33 -6.98 -3.87
C PRO A 121 -19.35 -6.30 -2.92
N PHE A 122 -19.74 -5.94 -1.70
CA PHE A 122 -18.87 -5.20 -0.75
C PHE A 122 -17.56 -5.92 -0.41
N SER A 123 -17.50 -7.24 -0.56
CA SER A 123 -16.24 -7.98 -0.48
C SER A 123 -15.16 -7.50 -1.46
N ASN A 124 -15.54 -6.78 -2.51
CA ASN A 124 -14.59 -6.18 -3.43
C ASN A 124 -13.83 -5.00 -2.82
N HIS A 125 -14.40 -4.30 -1.83
CA HIS A 125 -13.69 -3.26 -1.08
C HIS A 125 -12.46 -3.86 -0.38
N ALA A 126 -12.64 -4.94 0.38
CA ALA A 126 -11.54 -5.62 1.05
C ALA A 126 -10.50 -6.14 0.04
N LYS A 127 -10.94 -6.69 -1.08
CA LYS A 127 -10.03 -7.15 -2.15
C LYS A 127 -9.22 -5.99 -2.74
N ALA A 128 -9.85 -4.83 -2.98
CA ALA A 128 -9.20 -3.65 -3.52
C ALA A 128 -8.14 -3.11 -2.55
N ILE A 129 -8.49 -2.97 -1.26
CA ILE A 129 -7.55 -2.56 -0.21
C ILE A 129 -6.39 -3.55 -0.12
N ASN A 130 -6.67 -4.85 -0.07
CA ASN A 130 -5.64 -5.88 -0.03
C ASN A 130 -4.74 -5.88 -1.28
N THR A 131 -5.28 -5.54 -2.45
CA THR A 131 -4.48 -5.43 -3.68
C THR A 131 -3.49 -4.27 -3.59
N ILE A 132 -3.93 -3.12 -3.07
CA ILE A 132 -3.07 -1.97 -2.84
C ILE A 132 -2.00 -2.31 -1.79
N GLN A 133 -2.41 -2.85 -0.64
CA GLN A 133 -1.49 -3.22 0.43
C GLN A 133 -0.42 -4.20 -0.04
N ARG A 134 -0.85 -5.23 -0.76
CA ARG A 134 0.07 -6.22 -1.35
C ARG A 134 1.07 -5.56 -2.30
N TRP A 135 0.61 -4.61 -3.11
CA TRP A 135 1.50 -3.90 -4.01
C TRP A 135 2.60 -3.16 -3.25
N PHE A 136 2.29 -2.45 -2.16
CA PHE A 136 3.30 -1.77 -1.33
C PHE A 136 4.30 -2.77 -0.74
N VAL A 137 3.80 -3.84 -0.17
CA VAL A 137 4.64 -4.88 0.45
C VAL A 137 5.54 -5.57 -0.57
N GLU A 138 5.01 -5.92 -1.73
CA GLU A 138 5.73 -6.73 -2.71
C GLU A 138 6.60 -5.91 -3.67
N ASN A 139 6.23 -4.65 -3.96
CA ASN A 139 6.86 -3.90 -5.05
C ASN A 139 7.66 -2.67 -4.62
N THR A 140 7.48 -2.14 -3.42
CA THR A 140 8.36 -1.08 -2.91
C THR A 140 9.63 -1.69 -2.31
N ARG A 141 10.73 -0.92 -2.28
CA ARG A 141 12.05 -1.41 -1.87
C ARG A 141 12.06 -1.98 -0.45
N LEU A 142 11.47 -1.29 0.50
CA LEU A 142 11.40 -1.71 1.91
C LEU A 142 10.08 -2.39 2.29
N GLY A 143 9.14 -2.53 1.36
CA GLY A 143 7.88 -3.24 1.59
C GLY A 143 7.05 -2.69 2.74
N ILE A 144 7.22 -1.42 3.11
CA ILE A 144 6.50 -0.82 4.24
C ILE A 144 5.01 -0.83 3.92
N PRO A 145 4.17 -1.47 4.75
CA PRO A 145 2.73 -1.46 4.57
C PRO A 145 2.17 -0.04 4.66
N VAL A 146 1.18 0.26 3.84
CA VAL A 146 0.47 1.54 3.91
C VAL A 146 -0.65 1.48 4.95
N ASP A 147 -0.87 2.56 5.67
CA ASP A 147 -2.03 2.72 6.54
C ASP A 147 -3.25 3.21 5.74
N PHE A 148 -4.44 2.77 6.13
CA PHE A 148 -5.70 3.22 5.53
C PHE A 148 -6.55 3.88 6.60
N SER A 149 -6.98 5.10 6.36
CA SER A 149 -7.81 5.86 7.29
C SER A 149 -9.16 6.26 6.70
N ASN A 150 -10.06 6.61 7.59
CA ASN A 150 -11.38 7.12 7.30
C ASN A 150 -11.73 8.18 8.34
N GLU A 151 -12.27 9.30 7.92
CA GLU A 151 -12.51 10.43 8.81
C GLU A 151 -13.59 10.15 9.88
N GLY A 152 -14.61 9.37 9.55
CA GLY A 152 -15.67 9.03 10.50
C GLY A 152 -16.52 10.21 10.95
N ILE A 153 -16.58 11.32 10.20
CA ILE A 153 -17.21 12.58 10.59
C ILE A 153 -18.71 12.44 10.83
N HIS A 154 -19.38 11.61 10.04
CA HIS A 154 -20.81 11.32 10.13
C HIS A 154 -21.10 9.83 10.37
N GLY A 155 -20.26 9.17 11.13
CA GLY A 155 -20.10 7.72 11.13
C GLY A 155 -19.04 7.31 10.11
N LEU A 156 -18.72 6.01 10.01
CA LEU A 156 -17.83 5.53 8.97
C LEU A 156 -18.37 5.93 7.59
N ASN A 157 -17.54 6.52 6.75
CA ASN A 157 -17.96 6.94 5.41
C ASN A 157 -18.09 5.72 4.48
N HIS A 158 -19.12 4.94 4.67
CA HIS A 158 -19.44 3.75 3.90
C HIS A 158 -20.96 3.59 3.75
N GLN A 159 -21.44 3.05 2.61
CA GLN A 159 -22.87 2.93 2.32
C GLN A 159 -23.64 2.00 3.27
N LYS A 160 -22.95 1.09 3.94
CA LYS A 160 -23.53 0.13 4.90
C LYS A 160 -23.30 0.52 6.35
N ALA A 161 -22.53 1.58 6.59
CA ALA A 161 -22.29 2.07 7.94
C ALA A 161 -23.46 2.86 8.49
N THR A 162 -23.53 2.98 9.80
CA THR A 162 -24.53 3.75 10.52
C THR A 162 -24.28 5.25 10.32
N PRO A 163 -25.19 6.01 9.70
CA PRO A 163 -25.03 7.45 9.60
C PRO A 163 -25.25 8.09 10.98
N LEU A 164 -24.32 8.92 11.39
CA LEU A 164 -24.40 9.67 12.63
C LEU A 164 -24.55 11.18 12.36
N PRO A 165 -25.10 11.96 13.31
CA PRO A 165 -25.09 13.42 13.21
C PRO A 165 -23.66 13.96 13.14
N ALA A 166 -23.49 15.18 12.61
CA ALA A 166 -22.21 15.87 12.63
C ALA A 166 -21.66 16.00 14.06
N PRO A 167 -20.34 15.99 14.26
CA PRO A 167 -19.73 16.06 15.60
C PRO A 167 -20.21 17.24 16.44
N ILE A 168 -20.46 18.39 15.80
CA ILE A 168 -21.02 19.56 16.49
C ILE A 168 -22.43 19.28 17.05
N GLY A 169 -23.25 18.53 16.31
CA GLY A 169 -24.58 18.12 16.78
C GLY A 169 -24.51 17.14 17.95
N ILE A 170 -23.61 16.17 17.87
CA ILE A 170 -23.39 15.21 18.98
C ILE A 170 -22.80 15.96 20.20
N GLY A 171 -21.81 16.83 19.98
CA GLY A 171 -21.16 17.60 21.01
C GLY A 171 -22.11 18.56 21.74
N SER A 172 -23.07 19.17 21.04
CA SER A 172 -24.06 20.08 21.61
C SER A 172 -25.06 19.42 22.60
N THR A 173 -25.10 18.10 22.63
CA THR A 173 -25.85 17.33 23.63
C THR A 173 -25.25 17.38 25.02
N TRP A 174 -23.97 17.75 25.18
CA TRP A 174 -23.20 17.69 26.43
C TRP A 174 -23.20 16.31 27.10
N ASN A 175 -23.59 15.26 26.35
CA ASN A 175 -23.71 13.91 26.84
C ASN A 175 -22.46 13.08 26.46
N ARG A 176 -21.49 12.99 27.37
CA ARG A 176 -20.24 12.26 27.17
C ARG A 176 -20.47 10.76 26.86
N GLN A 177 -21.50 10.17 27.43
CA GLN A 177 -21.82 8.76 27.19
C GLN A 177 -22.28 8.55 25.75
N LEU A 178 -23.13 9.44 25.24
CA LEU A 178 -23.58 9.40 23.83
C LEU A 178 -22.38 9.55 22.86
N VAL A 179 -21.46 10.49 23.14
CA VAL A 179 -20.25 10.66 22.33
C VAL A 179 -19.42 9.39 22.32
N ARG A 180 -19.24 8.73 23.46
CA ARG A 180 -18.51 7.45 23.54
C ARG A 180 -19.21 6.36 22.73
N GLN A 181 -20.52 6.22 22.85
CA GLN A 181 -21.31 5.25 22.08
C GLN A 181 -21.19 5.48 20.57
N ALA A 182 -21.20 6.73 20.13
CA ALA A 182 -20.96 7.07 18.73
C ALA A 182 -19.58 6.61 18.26
N GLY A 183 -18.55 6.88 19.05
CA GLY A 183 -17.18 6.41 18.77
C GLY A 183 -17.08 4.88 18.72
N ASP A 184 -17.73 4.18 19.64
CA ASP A 184 -17.77 2.71 19.69
C ASP A 184 -18.45 2.11 18.44
N ILE A 185 -19.50 2.76 17.92
CA ILE A 185 -20.17 2.36 16.67
C ILE A 185 -19.18 2.51 15.50
N ILE A 186 -18.59 3.70 15.37
CA ILE A 186 -17.64 3.98 14.28
C ILE A 186 -16.49 2.97 14.28
N GLY A 187 -15.88 2.75 15.45
CA GLY A 187 -14.74 1.84 15.58
C GLY A 187 -15.07 0.36 15.37
N LYS A 188 -16.33 -0.05 15.50
CA LYS A 188 -16.75 -1.42 15.19
C LYS A 188 -17.09 -1.62 13.72
N GLU A 189 -17.46 -0.56 13.04
CA GLU A 189 -17.84 -0.61 11.63
C GLU A 189 -16.62 -0.40 10.69
N ALA A 190 -15.56 0.23 11.20
CA ALA A 190 -14.28 0.42 10.49
C ALA A 190 -13.43 -0.85 10.48
#